data_a68d1f80b8deb5272c286a0a57f68cb1
#
_entry.id   a68d1f80b8deb5272c286a0a57f68cb1
#
_cell.length_a   1.000
_cell.length_b   1.000
_cell.length_c   1.000
_cell.angle_alpha   90.00
_cell.angle_beta   90.00
_cell.angle_gamma   90.00
#
_symmetry.space_group_name_H-M   'P 1'
#
loop_
_entity.id
_entity.type
_entity.pdbx_description
1 polymer ?
#
loop_
_entity_poly.entity_id
_entity_poly.type
_entity_poly.pdbx_seq_one_letter_code
_entity_poly.pdbx_strand_id
1 'polypeptide(L)'
;WLCVALKSAGLRAEAAEEWRARAARVAAVPVEAPEFLMAIADGADVCAWLGDEANAAKLYAALLPYERQHVIAHAHAPYQGPVGLALGRLARALGDLTPAGEHLRCALASAEEVHALPSKAYVLAELAAVEPVRSRARREHAHGALELARRLGMASLADEIDALLGSGARDPVLTPREAEVTALVAQGLSNAAIARQFTLSERTVENHISRILSKLDLTSRTELALWHERR
;
A
#
# COMPACT_ATOMS: atom_id res chain seq x y z
N TRP A 1 -6.08 15.11 17.99
CA TRP A 1 -6.06 13.89 18.82
C TRP A 1 -7.41 13.17 18.84
N LEU A 2 -8.55 13.84 19.10
CA LEU A 2 -9.84 13.16 19.12
C LEU A 2 -10.16 12.48 17.78
N CYS A 3 -10.00 13.18 16.64
CA CYS A 3 -10.24 12.59 15.30
C CYS A 3 -9.32 11.39 15.02
N VAL A 4 -8.05 11.43 15.45
CA VAL A 4 -7.10 10.32 15.30
C VAL A 4 -7.54 9.12 16.16
N ALA A 5 -7.99 9.37 17.39
CA ALA A 5 -8.53 8.32 18.28
C ALA A 5 -9.81 7.69 17.69
N LEU A 6 -10.72 8.50 17.16
CA LEU A 6 -11.94 8.03 16.50
C LEU A 6 -11.63 7.20 15.24
N LYS A 7 -10.64 7.64 14.44
CA LYS A 7 -10.14 6.84 13.31
C LYS A 7 -9.61 5.49 13.78
N SER A 8 -8.76 5.47 14.82
CA SER A 8 -8.20 4.23 15.36
C SER A 8 -9.27 3.27 15.92
N ALA A 9 -10.39 3.82 16.39
CA ALA A 9 -11.56 3.06 16.83
C ALA A 9 -12.51 2.65 15.69
N GLY A 10 -12.23 3.07 14.44
CA GLY A 10 -13.11 2.80 13.29
C GLY A 10 -14.40 3.60 13.27
N LEU A 11 -14.56 4.60 14.13
CA LEU A 11 -15.75 5.43 14.29
C LEU A 11 -15.77 6.55 13.23
N ARG A 12 -16.07 6.17 11.98
CA ARG A 12 -15.94 7.07 10.82
C ARG A 12 -16.93 8.23 10.84
N ALA A 13 -18.16 8.01 11.26
CA ALA A 13 -19.20 9.05 11.28
C ALA A 13 -18.87 10.13 12.32
N GLU A 14 -18.49 9.73 13.51
CA GLU A 14 -18.08 10.62 14.60
C GLU A 14 -16.79 11.38 14.26
N ALA A 15 -15.84 10.69 13.65
CA ALA A 15 -14.60 11.31 13.16
C ALA A 15 -14.89 12.37 12.10
N ALA A 16 -15.83 12.11 11.18
CA ALA A 16 -16.22 13.07 10.13
C ALA A 16 -16.93 14.31 10.70
N GLU A 17 -17.76 14.14 11.73
CA GLU A 17 -18.41 15.25 12.42
C GLU A 17 -17.37 16.14 13.11
N GLU A 18 -16.50 15.52 13.90
CA GLU A 18 -15.44 16.21 14.61
C GLU A 18 -14.44 16.89 13.67
N TRP A 19 -14.10 16.23 12.55
CA TRP A 19 -13.23 16.79 11.53
C TRP A 19 -13.84 18.04 10.88
N ARG A 20 -15.11 17.99 10.49
CA ARG A 20 -15.80 19.15 9.91
C ARG A 20 -15.75 20.39 10.82
N ALA A 21 -15.85 20.19 12.14
CA ALA A 21 -15.76 21.26 13.11
C ALA A 21 -14.33 21.84 13.28
N ARG A 22 -13.27 21.07 12.93
CA ARG A 22 -11.89 21.41 13.22
C ARG A 22 -11.01 21.66 12.01
N ALA A 23 -11.36 21.15 10.84
CA ALA A 23 -10.52 21.17 9.64
C ALA A 23 -9.98 22.58 9.29
N ALA A 24 -10.85 23.60 9.37
CA ALA A 24 -10.44 24.98 9.11
C ALA A 24 -9.39 25.49 10.12
N ARG A 25 -9.50 25.09 11.40
CA ARG A 25 -8.55 25.47 12.43
C ARG A 25 -7.21 24.75 12.25
N VAL A 26 -7.25 23.47 11.88
CA VAL A 26 -6.04 22.69 11.56
C VAL A 26 -5.30 23.32 10.39
N ALA A 27 -6.01 23.64 9.30
CA ALA A 27 -5.41 24.26 8.12
C ALA A 27 -4.90 25.70 8.36
N ALA A 28 -5.32 26.34 9.44
CA ALA A 28 -4.92 27.71 9.81
C ALA A 28 -3.85 27.76 10.94
N VAL A 29 -3.28 26.62 11.33
CA VAL A 29 -2.19 26.59 12.32
C VAL A 29 -1.01 27.36 11.74
N PRO A 30 -0.46 28.38 12.45
CA PRO A 30 0.68 29.14 11.99
C PRO A 30 1.94 28.26 11.85
N VAL A 31 2.74 28.52 10.82
CA VAL A 31 4.00 27.79 10.56
C VAL A 31 4.98 27.90 11.74
N GLU A 32 4.95 29.02 12.44
CA GLU A 32 5.79 29.30 13.62
C GLU A 32 5.32 28.56 14.88
N ALA A 33 4.12 27.99 14.87
CA ALA A 33 3.62 27.24 16.01
C ALA A 33 4.42 25.94 16.21
N PRO A 34 4.87 25.64 17.44
CA PRO A 34 5.66 24.43 17.72
C PRO A 34 4.94 23.13 17.31
N GLU A 35 3.61 23.13 17.33
CA GLU A 35 2.76 22.01 16.97
C GLU A 35 2.40 21.95 15.48
N PHE A 36 2.91 22.85 14.62
CA PHE A 36 2.50 22.97 13.22
C PHE A 36 2.60 21.65 12.47
N LEU A 37 3.78 21.04 12.39
CA LEU A 37 3.97 19.79 11.64
C LEU A 37 3.11 18.66 12.19
N MET A 38 2.98 18.56 13.51
CA MET A 38 2.13 17.55 14.15
C MET A 38 0.66 17.76 13.81
N ALA A 39 0.15 18.99 13.98
CA ALA A 39 -1.26 19.28 13.74
C ALA A 39 -1.65 19.03 12.27
N ILE A 40 -0.79 19.46 11.32
CA ILE A 40 -1.04 19.29 9.91
C ILE A 40 -0.90 17.80 9.50
N ALA A 41 0.08 17.06 10.06
CA ALA A 41 0.24 15.64 9.77
C ALA A 41 -0.90 14.77 10.35
N ASP A 42 -1.33 15.04 11.58
CA ASP A 42 -2.53 14.41 12.18
C ASP A 42 -3.79 14.72 11.35
N GLY A 43 -3.93 16.00 10.92
CA GLY A 43 -4.99 16.41 10.03
C GLY A 43 -4.95 15.70 8.67
N ALA A 44 -3.76 15.52 8.11
CA ALA A 44 -3.54 14.82 6.86
C ALA A 44 -4.00 13.35 6.92
N ASP A 45 -3.66 12.66 8.02
CA ASP A 45 -4.04 11.26 8.23
C ASP A 45 -5.57 11.08 8.31
N VAL A 46 -6.26 11.98 9.04
CA VAL A 46 -7.71 11.95 9.16
C VAL A 46 -8.39 12.37 7.86
N CYS A 47 -7.90 13.43 7.22
CA CYS A 47 -8.41 13.97 5.97
C CYS A 47 -8.35 12.93 4.84
N ALA A 48 -7.20 12.27 4.67
CA ALA A 48 -7.02 11.23 3.67
C ALA A 48 -7.94 10.02 3.93
N TRP A 49 -8.09 9.61 5.19
CA TRP A 49 -8.99 8.52 5.56
C TRP A 49 -10.46 8.84 5.33
N LEU A 50 -10.88 10.08 5.56
CA LEU A 50 -12.25 10.53 5.33
C LEU A 50 -12.54 10.81 3.84
N GLY A 51 -11.53 11.06 3.02
CA GLY A 51 -11.67 11.45 1.63
C GLY A 51 -12.08 12.91 1.44
N ASP A 52 -11.63 13.80 2.32
CA ASP A 52 -11.88 15.24 2.24
C ASP A 52 -10.87 15.94 1.31
N GLU A 53 -11.12 15.87 0.00
CA GLU A 53 -10.23 16.41 -1.03
C GLU A 53 -9.97 17.92 -0.87
N ALA A 54 -10.98 18.68 -0.45
CA ALA A 54 -10.87 20.14 -0.33
C ALA A 54 -9.86 20.55 0.75
N ASN A 55 -9.83 19.86 1.87
CA ASN A 55 -8.83 20.10 2.91
C ASN A 55 -7.53 19.36 2.60
N ALA A 56 -7.56 18.22 1.93
CA ALA A 56 -6.36 17.50 1.49
C ALA A 56 -5.43 18.40 0.66
N ALA A 57 -5.97 19.14 -0.30
CA ALA A 57 -5.18 20.07 -1.13
C ALA A 57 -4.50 21.17 -0.29
N LYS A 58 -5.19 21.72 0.72
CA LYS A 58 -4.62 22.75 1.61
C LYS A 58 -3.52 22.21 2.49
N LEU A 59 -3.75 21.05 3.11
CA LEU A 59 -2.77 20.40 3.98
C LEU A 59 -1.54 19.92 3.20
N TYR A 60 -1.75 19.43 1.97
CA TYR A 60 -0.67 19.06 1.07
C TYR A 60 0.24 20.26 0.77
N ALA A 61 -0.33 21.38 0.34
CA ALA A 61 0.43 22.59 0.08
C ALA A 61 1.19 23.10 1.32
N ALA A 62 0.59 23.00 2.50
CA ALA A 62 1.21 23.40 3.76
C ALA A 62 2.40 22.50 4.16
N LEU A 63 2.34 21.19 3.89
CA LEU A 63 3.39 20.23 4.23
C LEU A 63 4.51 20.15 3.19
N LEU A 64 4.25 20.47 1.93
CA LEU A 64 5.18 20.28 0.83
C LEU A 64 6.60 20.85 1.06
N PRO A 65 6.77 22.05 1.65
CA PRO A 65 8.10 22.59 1.96
C PRO A 65 8.90 21.77 2.98
N TYR A 66 8.23 20.89 3.71
CA TYR A 66 8.79 20.14 4.85
C TYR A 66 8.95 18.64 4.57
N GLU A 67 8.86 18.21 3.31
CA GLU A 67 8.86 16.80 2.89
C GLU A 67 9.94 15.95 3.56
N ARG A 68 11.15 16.50 3.70
CA ARG A 68 12.30 15.80 4.28
C ARG A 68 12.39 15.86 5.79
N GLN A 69 11.44 16.51 6.44
CA GLN A 69 11.42 16.64 7.89
C GLN A 69 10.67 15.47 8.55
N HIS A 70 10.85 15.38 9.86
CA HIS A 70 10.21 14.40 10.70
C HIS A 70 9.18 15.06 11.62
N VAL A 71 8.05 14.40 11.81
CA VAL A 71 7.02 14.86 12.73
C VAL A 71 7.34 14.36 14.14
N ILE A 72 7.58 15.31 15.05
CA ILE A 72 7.79 15.06 16.47
C ILE A 72 6.76 15.89 17.22
N ALA A 73 5.93 15.23 18.03
CA ALA A 73 4.78 15.91 18.62
C ALA A 73 5.12 16.89 19.76
N HIS A 74 6.15 16.66 20.55
CA HIS A 74 6.73 17.48 21.63
C HIS A 74 7.88 16.72 22.29
N ALA A 75 8.64 17.37 23.18
CA ALA A 75 9.77 16.77 23.90
C ALA A 75 9.45 15.44 24.64
N HIS A 76 8.18 15.14 24.86
CA HIS A 76 7.69 13.93 25.54
C HIS A 76 6.65 13.14 24.74
N ALA A 77 6.45 13.46 23.47
CA ALA A 77 5.49 12.77 22.61
C ALA A 77 6.21 11.85 21.62
N PRO A 78 5.54 10.78 21.20
CA PRO A 78 6.17 9.82 20.30
C PRO A 78 6.50 10.43 18.93
N TYR A 79 7.54 9.91 18.33
CA TYR A 79 7.85 10.14 16.93
C TYR A 79 6.70 9.63 16.05
N GLN A 80 6.17 10.49 15.17
CA GLN A 80 5.02 10.17 14.31
C GLN A 80 5.43 9.72 12.89
N GLY A 81 6.66 9.97 12.50
CA GLY A 81 7.17 9.56 11.20
C GLY A 81 7.66 10.71 10.32
N PRO A 82 8.10 10.39 9.08
CA PRO A 82 8.51 11.40 8.12
C PRO A 82 7.29 12.12 7.54
N VAL A 83 7.44 13.42 7.25
CA VAL A 83 6.39 14.25 6.62
C VAL A 83 5.97 13.68 5.26
N GLY A 84 6.90 13.07 4.52
CA GLY A 84 6.60 12.41 3.24
C GLY A 84 5.52 11.33 3.33
N LEU A 85 5.31 10.70 4.50
CA LEU A 85 4.19 9.77 4.71
C LEU A 85 2.83 10.49 4.65
N ALA A 86 2.72 11.65 5.31
CA ALA A 86 1.51 12.46 5.27
C ALA A 86 1.25 13.01 3.85
N LEU A 87 2.30 13.50 3.18
CA LEU A 87 2.22 13.96 1.78
C LEU A 87 1.76 12.84 0.83
N GLY A 88 2.30 11.64 0.97
CA GLY A 88 1.91 10.49 0.17
C GLY A 88 0.43 10.13 0.35
N ARG A 89 -0.08 10.15 1.59
CA ARG A 89 -1.50 9.92 1.91
C ARG A 89 -2.41 10.99 1.29
N LEU A 90 -2.02 12.25 1.40
CA LEU A 90 -2.78 13.37 0.84
C LEU A 90 -2.81 13.31 -0.69
N ALA A 91 -1.67 13.10 -1.35
CA ALA A 91 -1.59 12.96 -2.79
C ALA A 91 -2.44 11.78 -3.29
N ARG A 92 -2.42 10.65 -2.59
CA ARG A 92 -3.29 9.51 -2.89
C ARG A 92 -4.77 9.86 -2.74
N ALA A 93 -5.15 10.60 -1.70
CA ALA A 93 -6.53 11.03 -1.48
C ALA A 93 -7.01 12.00 -2.57
N LEU A 94 -6.11 12.78 -3.16
CA LEU A 94 -6.36 13.66 -4.32
C LEU A 94 -6.37 12.91 -5.66
N GLY A 95 -6.06 11.61 -5.68
CA GLY A 95 -5.97 10.81 -6.91
C GLY A 95 -4.63 10.89 -7.63
N ASP A 96 -3.66 11.63 -7.10
CA ASP A 96 -2.34 11.86 -7.71
C ASP A 96 -1.35 10.76 -7.32
N LEU A 97 -1.49 9.57 -7.92
CA LEU A 97 -0.73 8.38 -7.53
C LEU A 97 0.77 8.48 -7.80
N THR A 98 1.19 9.23 -8.83
CA THR A 98 2.63 9.41 -9.13
C THR A 98 3.34 10.23 -8.06
N PRO A 99 2.91 11.45 -7.71
CA PRO A 99 3.46 12.18 -6.56
C PRO A 99 3.34 11.41 -5.25
N ALA A 100 2.21 10.70 -5.02
CA ALA A 100 2.05 9.88 -3.84
C ALA A 100 3.18 8.85 -3.70
N GLY A 101 3.49 8.11 -4.77
CA GLY A 101 4.58 7.15 -4.79
C GLY A 101 5.97 7.78 -4.59
N GLU A 102 6.21 8.99 -5.10
CA GLU A 102 7.46 9.73 -4.92
C GLU A 102 7.66 10.14 -3.45
N HIS A 103 6.67 10.76 -2.84
CA HIS A 103 6.69 11.12 -1.42
C HIS A 103 6.88 9.91 -0.51
N LEU A 104 6.18 8.82 -0.80
CA LEU A 104 6.29 7.59 -0.01
C LEU A 104 7.68 6.94 -0.13
N ARG A 105 8.32 6.98 -1.30
CA ARG A 105 9.71 6.49 -1.44
C ARG A 105 10.70 7.37 -0.67
N CYS A 106 10.52 8.69 -0.68
CA CYS A 106 11.28 9.60 0.15
C CYS A 106 11.07 9.29 1.65
N ALA A 107 9.82 9.09 2.07
CA ALA A 107 9.47 8.71 3.43
C ALA A 107 10.07 7.36 3.85
N LEU A 108 10.13 6.37 2.94
CA LEU A 108 10.75 5.08 3.20
C LEU A 108 12.23 5.24 3.52
N ALA A 109 12.96 5.97 2.68
CA ALA A 109 14.39 6.24 2.90
C ALA A 109 14.63 6.96 4.24
N SER A 110 13.82 7.99 4.56
CA SER A 110 13.90 8.69 5.83
C SER A 110 13.60 7.79 7.04
N ALA A 111 12.60 6.91 6.96
CA ALA A 111 12.28 5.98 8.03
C ALA A 111 13.37 4.92 8.24
N GLU A 112 14.05 4.50 7.17
CA GLU A 112 15.18 3.57 7.21
C GLU A 112 16.41 4.22 7.84
N GLU A 113 16.72 5.46 7.49
CA GLU A 113 17.86 6.22 8.05
C GLU A 113 17.79 6.33 9.57
N VAL A 114 16.60 6.59 10.11
CA VAL A 114 16.40 6.71 11.57
C VAL A 114 15.94 5.41 12.24
N HIS A 115 15.95 4.30 11.52
CA HIS A 115 15.50 2.98 12.00
C HIS A 115 14.09 2.95 12.60
N ALA A 116 13.19 3.79 12.09
CA ALA A 116 11.81 3.91 12.56
C ALA A 116 10.92 2.79 12.00
N LEU A 117 11.04 1.59 12.55
CA LEU A 117 10.32 0.40 12.08
C LEU A 117 8.79 0.55 12.02
N PRO A 118 8.10 1.18 13.00
CA PRO A 118 6.67 1.44 12.89
C PRO A 118 6.31 2.32 11.69
N SER A 119 7.06 3.42 11.49
CA SER A 119 6.83 4.31 10.35
C SER A 119 7.12 3.60 9.01
N LYS A 120 8.17 2.77 8.96
CA LYS A 120 8.47 1.93 7.80
C LYS A 120 7.30 1.01 7.44
N ALA A 121 6.65 0.40 8.43
CA ALA A 121 5.48 -0.46 8.20
C ALA A 121 4.33 0.32 7.57
N TYR A 122 4.01 1.52 8.09
CA TYR A 122 2.99 2.38 7.49
C TYR A 122 3.34 2.84 6.07
N VAL A 123 4.60 3.25 5.83
CA VAL A 123 5.04 3.69 4.49
C VAL A 123 4.94 2.56 3.47
N LEU A 124 5.36 1.34 3.83
CA LEU A 124 5.24 0.18 2.95
C LEU A 124 3.78 -0.18 2.65
N ALA A 125 2.88 -0.06 3.63
CA ALA A 125 1.44 -0.27 3.42
C ALA A 125 0.85 0.76 2.44
N GLU A 126 1.23 2.04 2.57
CA GLU A 126 0.79 3.09 1.65
C GLU A 126 1.40 2.93 0.25
N LEU A 127 2.68 2.51 0.13
CA LEU A 127 3.29 2.16 -1.16
C LEU A 127 2.51 1.03 -1.83
N ALA A 128 2.15 -0.01 -1.09
CA ALA A 128 1.31 -1.07 -1.63
C ALA A 128 -0.06 -0.56 -2.10
N ALA A 129 -0.62 0.46 -1.44
CA ALA A 129 -1.93 1.02 -1.81
C ALA A 129 -1.88 1.84 -3.10
N VAL A 130 -0.75 2.50 -3.42
CA VAL A 130 -0.60 3.32 -4.63
C VAL A 130 -0.08 2.53 -5.84
N GLU A 131 0.49 1.36 -5.63
CA GLU A 131 0.99 0.50 -6.71
C GLU A 131 -0.17 -0.21 -7.45
N PRO A 132 0.00 -0.52 -8.76
CA PRO A 132 -1.01 -1.26 -9.51
C PRO A 132 -1.39 -2.57 -8.83
N VAL A 133 -2.70 -2.90 -8.82
CA VAL A 133 -3.28 -4.01 -8.02
C VAL A 133 -2.57 -5.36 -8.22
N ARG A 134 -2.03 -5.61 -9.42
CA ARG A 134 -1.37 -6.89 -9.77
C ARG A 134 0.14 -6.77 -9.88
N SER A 135 0.74 -5.63 -9.50
CA SER A 135 2.18 -5.45 -9.60
C SER A 135 2.94 -6.30 -8.57
N ARG A 136 4.15 -6.69 -8.94
CA ARG A 136 5.08 -7.36 -8.03
C ARG A 136 5.45 -6.42 -6.88
N ALA A 137 5.67 -5.14 -7.17
CA ALA A 137 6.02 -4.11 -6.20
C ALA A 137 4.94 -4.00 -5.10
N ARG A 138 3.64 -4.00 -5.48
CA ARG A 138 2.54 -4.01 -4.52
C ARG A 138 2.64 -5.16 -3.54
N ARG A 139 2.88 -6.39 -4.05
CA ARG A 139 2.98 -7.58 -3.20
C ARG A 139 4.20 -7.52 -2.27
N GLU A 140 5.35 -7.11 -2.79
CA GLU A 140 6.58 -6.96 -2.01
C GLU A 140 6.40 -5.95 -0.88
N HIS A 141 5.85 -4.77 -1.19
CA HIS A 141 5.56 -3.74 -0.19
C HIS A 141 4.54 -4.23 0.83
N ALA A 142 3.43 -4.84 0.41
CA ALA A 142 2.40 -5.35 1.31
C ALA A 142 2.95 -6.45 2.24
N HIS A 143 3.72 -7.40 1.72
CA HIS A 143 4.33 -8.45 2.56
C HIS A 143 5.36 -7.89 3.54
N GLY A 144 6.21 -6.95 3.11
CA GLY A 144 7.15 -6.28 4.00
C GLY A 144 6.46 -5.48 5.11
N ALA A 145 5.36 -4.79 4.79
CA ALA A 145 4.54 -4.09 5.76
C ALA A 145 3.88 -5.05 6.76
N LEU A 146 3.31 -6.16 6.27
CA LEU A 146 2.64 -7.16 7.09
C LEU A 146 3.60 -7.85 8.07
N GLU A 147 4.80 -8.22 7.60
CA GLU A 147 5.84 -8.81 8.44
C GLU A 147 6.21 -7.86 9.59
N LEU A 148 6.46 -6.58 9.27
CA LEU A 148 6.78 -5.56 10.28
C LEU A 148 5.61 -5.34 11.24
N ALA A 149 4.39 -5.19 10.72
CA ALA A 149 3.20 -4.96 11.53
C ALA A 149 2.97 -6.09 12.54
N ARG A 150 3.07 -7.35 12.11
CA ARG A 150 2.93 -8.53 12.98
C ARG A 150 4.04 -8.59 14.03
N ARG A 151 5.30 -8.38 13.63
CA ARG A 151 6.45 -8.36 14.54
C ARG A 151 6.36 -7.28 15.60
N LEU A 152 5.78 -6.13 15.26
CA LEU A 152 5.64 -4.97 16.16
C LEU A 152 4.31 -4.95 16.94
N GLY A 153 3.43 -5.94 16.73
CA GLY A 153 2.13 -5.99 17.41
C GLY A 153 1.13 -4.94 16.90
N MET A 154 1.29 -4.42 15.67
CA MET A 154 0.42 -3.42 15.05
C MET A 154 -0.80 -4.10 14.41
N ALA A 155 -1.71 -4.63 15.26
CA ALA A 155 -2.82 -5.48 14.81
C ALA A 155 -3.71 -4.81 13.76
N SER A 156 -4.16 -3.57 14.01
CA SER A 156 -5.01 -2.84 13.05
C SER A 156 -4.37 -2.67 11.67
N LEU A 157 -3.07 -2.37 11.63
CA LEU A 157 -2.35 -2.25 10.37
C LEU A 157 -2.22 -3.61 9.66
N ALA A 158 -1.96 -4.68 10.43
CA ALA A 158 -1.90 -6.03 9.86
C ALA A 158 -3.24 -6.43 9.22
N ASP A 159 -4.36 -6.16 9.90
CA ASP A 159 -5.71 -6.43 9.38
C ASP A 159 -6.01 -5.61 8.11
N GLU A 160 -5.62 -4.34 8.07
CA GLU A 160 -5.75 -3.48 6.89
C GLU A 160 -4.96 -4.03 5.70
N ILE A 161 -3.73 -4.50 5.93
CA ILE A 161 -2.87 -5.05 4.88
C ILE A 161 -3.40 -6.42 4.42
N ASP A 162 -3.86 -7.28 5.33
CA ASP A 162 -4.50 -8.55 4.97
C ASP A 162 -5.76 -8.31 4.13
N ALA A 163 -6.56 -7.30 4.44
CA ALA A 163 -7.69 -6.88 3.60
C ALA A 163 -7.25 -6.36 2.23
N LEU A 164 -6.15 -5.60 2.17
CA LEU A 164 -5.56 -5.10 0.92
C LEU A 164 -5.07 -6.25 0.03
N LEU A 165 -4.42 -7.25 0.61
CA LEU A 165 -3.98 -8.46 -0.07
C LEU A 165 -5.18 -9.32 -0.47
N GLY A 166 -6.17 -9.49 0.39
CA GLY A 166 -7.40 -10.23 0.15
C GLY A 166 -8.30 -9.59 -0.91
N SER A 167 -8.35 -8.28 -0.99
CA SER A 167 -9.10 -7.55 -2.04
C SER A 167 -8.42 -7.64 -3.43
N GLY A 168 -7.10 -7.85 -3.44
CA GLY A 168 -6.33 -8.16 -4.65
C GLY A 168 -6.28 -9.65 -4.98
N ALA A 169 -6.48 -10.49 -3.99
CA ALA A 169 -6.47 -11.94 -4.00
C ALA A 169 -7.88 -12.54 -3.97
N ARG A 170 -8.72 -12.25 -4.94
CA ARG A 170 -9.25 -13.44 -5.61
C ARG A 170 -8.04 -13.98 -6.36
N ASP A 171 -7.42 -15.03 -5.82
CA ASP A 171 -6.51 -15.89 -6.58
C ASP A 171 -7.05 -15.92 -8.01
N PRO A 172 -6.27 -15.53 -9.02
CA PRO A 172 -6.78 -15.56 -10.37
C PRO A 172 -7.21 -17.01 -10.59
N VAL A 173 -8.54 -17.23 -10.57
CA VAL A 173 -9.10 -18.57 -10.72
C VAL A 173 -8.71 -18.98 -12.12
N LEU A 174 -7.68 -19.83 -12.21
CA LEU A 174 -7.31 -20.44 -13.45
C LEU A 174 -8.55 -21.19 -13.96
N THR A 175 -8.90 -20.99 -15.20
CA THR A 175 -9.91 -21.86 -15.82
C THR A 175 -9.47 -23.33 -15.69
N PRO A 176 -10.36 -24.30 -15.71
CA PRO A 176 -9.95 -25.71 -15.65
C PRO A 176 -8.82 -26.04 -16.63
N ARG A 177 -8.87 -25.48 -17.83
CA ARG A 177 -7.85 -25.68 -18.87
C ARG A 177 -6.51 -25.02 -18.52
N GLU A 178 -6.52 -23.82 -17.95
CA GLU A 178 -5.32 -23.15 -17.48
C GLU A 178 -4.67 -23.91 -16.29
N ALA A 179 -5.50 -24.46 -15.41
CA ALA A 179 -5.01 -25.27 -14.29
C ALA A 179 -4.35 -26.57 -14.76
N GLU A 180 -4.94 -27.25 -15.74
CA GLU A 180 -4.34 -28.45 -16.35
C GLU A 180 -3.00 -28.14 -17.01
N VAL A 181 -2.91 -27.05 -17.79
CA VAL A 181 -1.64 -26.62 -18.42
C VAL A 181 -0.61 -26.31 -17.35
N THR A 182 -1.00 -25.62 -16.28
CA THR A 182 -0.10 -25.26 -15.16
C THR A 182 0.45 -26.50 -14.47
N ALA A 183 -0.38 -27.50 -14.19
CA ALA A 183 0.03 -28.76 -13.59
C ALA A 183 1.06 -29.51 -14.46
N LEU A 184 0.88 -29.53 -15.78
CA LEU A 184 1.83 -30.16 -16.71
C LEU A 184 3.15 -29.38 -16.82
N VAL A 185 3.09 -28.06 -16.71
CA VAL A 185 4.28 -27.19 -16.61
C VAL A 185 5.07 -27.51 -15.32
N ALA A 186 4.39 -27.66 -14.19
CA ALA A 186 5.01 -28.02 -12.92
C ALA A 186 5.67 -29.43 -12.96
N GLN A 187 5.09 -30.35 -13.72
CA GLN A 187 5.69 -31.67 -14.00
C GLN A 187 6.89 -31.62 -14.94
N GLY A 188 7.28 -30.44 -15.44
CA GLY A 188 8.44 -30.26 -16.31
C GLY A 188 8.20 -30.60 -17.79
N LEU A 189 6.96 -30.82 -18.24
CA LEU A 189 6.66 -31.17 -19.63
C LEU A 189 6.99 -30.00 -20.58
N SER A 190 7.57 -30.31 -21.77
CA SER A 190 7.79 -29.29 -22.80
C SER A 190 6.47 -28.89 -23.47
N ASN A 191 6.46 -27.73 -24.17
CA ASN A 191 5.28 -27.26 -24.92
C ASN A 191 4.83 -28.28 -25.95
N ALA A 192 5.77 -28.97 -26.62
CA ALA A 192 5.49 -30.07 -27.55
C ALA A 192 4.80 -31.26 -26.87
N ALA A 193 5.20 -31.62 -25.66
CA ALA A 193 4.58 -32.68 -24.88
C ALA A 193 3.16 -32.34 -24.45
N ILE A 194 2.97 -31.12 -23.95
CA ILE A 194 1.66 -30.57 -23.56
C ILE A 194 0.73 -30.48 -24.77
N ALA A 195 1.25 -30.01 -25.92
CA ALA A 195 0.49 -29.90 -27.16
C ALA A 195 -0.02 -31.28 -27.64
N ARG A 196 0.82 -32.29 -27.58
CA ARG A 196 0.42 -33.68 -27.91
C ARG A 196 -0.66 -34.20 -26.96
N GLN A 197 -0.53 -33.98 -25.68
CA GLN A 197 -1.49 -34.47 -24.68
C GLN A 197 -2.86 -33.83 -24.85
N PHE A 198 -2.91 -32.58 -25.29
CA PHE A 198 -4.15 -31.84 -25.49
C PHE A 198 -4.66 -31.78 -26.93
N THR A 199 -3.95 -32.38 -27.84
CA THR A 199 -4.25 -32.32 -29.29
C THR A 199 -4.31 -30.85 -29.79
N LEU A 200 -3.34 -30.06 -29.38
CA LEU A 200 -3.19 -28.66 -29.74
C LEU A 200 -1.90 -28.42 -30.53
N SER A 201 -1.74 -27.23 -31.09
CA SER A 201 -0.45 -26.76 -31.60
C SER A 201 0.44 -26.27 -30.47
N GLU A 202 1.77 -26.37 -30.62
CA GLU A 202 2.72 -25.81 -29.65
C GLU A 202 2.50 -24.32 -29.45
N ARG A 203 2.19 -23.57 -30.51
CA ARG A 203 1.86 -22.15 -30.46
C ARG A 203 0.62 -21.87 -29.59
N THR A 204 -0.37 -22.77 -29.60
CA THR A 204 -1.54 -22.64 -28.73
C THR A 204 -1.16 -22.81 -27.26
N VAL A 205 -0.27 -23.77 -26.97
CA VAL A 205 0.25 -23.99 -25.63
C VAL A 205 1.09 -22.78 -25.14
N GLU A 206 1.94 -22.22 -26.00
CA GLU A 206 2.68 -20.98 -25.70
C GLU A 206 1.74 -19.83 -25.35
N ASN A 207 0.67 -19.66 -26.13
CA ASN A 207 -0.33 -18.63 -25.85
C ASN A 207 -1.07 -18.88 -24.52
N HIS A 208 -1.37 -20.14 -24.17
CA HIS A 208 -1.94 -20.49 -22.86
C HIS A 208 -0.97 -20.14 -21.74
N ILE A 209 0.29 -20.56 -21.83
CA ILE A 209 1.32 -20.28 -20.82
C ILE A 209 1.52 -18.77 -20.68
N SER A 210 1.62 -18.03 -21.77
CA SER A 210 1.78 -16.57 -21.74
C SER A 210 0.61 -15.86 -21.05
N ARG A 211 -0.64 -16.31 -21.32
CA ARG A 211 -1.84 -15.80 -20.64
C ARG A 211 -1.86 -16.16 -19.16
N ILE A 212 -1.46 -17.38 -18.80
CA ILE A 212 -1.37 -17.83 -17.42
C ILE A 212 -0.32 -17.00 -16.67
N LEU A 213 0.88 -16.81 -17.24
CA LEU A 213 1.93 -15.98 -16.67
C LEU A 213 1.45 -14.56 -16.44
N SER A 214 0.82 -13.93 -17.45
CA SER A 214 0.23 -12.60 -17.33
C SER A 214 -0.88 -12.53 -16.27
N LYS A 215 -1.72 -13.57 -16.19
CA LYS A 215 -2.83 -13.65 -15.25
C LYS A 215 -2.36 -13.83 -13.80
N LEU A 216 -1.26 -14.55 -13.59
CA LEU A 216 -0.62 -14.80 -12.30
C LEU A 216 0.46 -13.76 -11.96
N ASP A 217 0.75 -12.83 -12.88
CA ASP A 217 1.83 -11.85 -12.81
C ASP A 217 3.19 -12.52 -12.55
N LEU A 218 3.44 -13.59 -13.30
CA LEU A 218 4.70 -14.33 -13.29
C LEU A 218 5.49 -14.00 -14.56
N THR A 219 6.81 -14.02 -14.46
CA THR A 219 7.71 -13.63 -15.55
C THR A 219 8.32 -14.83 -16.25
N SER A 220 8.29 -16.00 -15.64
CA SER A 220 8.93 -17.19 -16.17
C SER A 220 8.14 -18.49 -15.93
N ARG A 221 8.42 -19.47 -16.80
CA ARG A 221 7.90 -20.83 -16.67
C ARG A 221 8.32 -21.50 -15.34
N THR A 222 9.53 -21.19 -14.86
CA THR A 222 10.03 -21.70 -13.58
C THR A 222 9.23 -21.13 -12.42
N GLU A 223 8.91 -19.85 -12.47
CA GLU A 223 8.03 -19.22 -11.46
C GLU A 223 6.63 -19.85 -11.46
N LEU A 224 6.10 -20.21 -12.63
CA LEU A 224 4.82 -20.89 -12.76
C LEU A 224 4.84 -22.29 -12.10
N ALA A 225 5.91 -23.05 -12.31
CA ALA A 225 6.09 -24.34 -11.66
C ALA A 225 6.15 -24.22 -10.13
N LEU A 226 6.98 -23.32 -9.63
CA LEU A 226 7.09 -23.03 -8.19
C LEU A 226 5.78 -22.52 -7.58
N TRP A 227 5.02 -21.72 -8.32
CA TRP A 227 3.71 -21.28 -7.87
C TRP A 227 2.73 -22.43 -7.69
N HIS A 228 2.75 -23.42 -8.58
CA HIS A 228 1.89 -24.62 -8.50
C HIS A 228 2.25 -25.50 -7.29
N GLU A 229 3.56 -25.69 -7.01
CA GLU A 229 4.05 -26.53 -5.90
C GLU A 229 3.71 -25.97 -4.50
N ARG A 230 3.49 -24.66 -4.39
CA ARG A 230 3.16 -24.00 -3.11
C ARG A 230 1.67 -24.04 -2.75
N ARG A 231 0.87 -24.68 -3.55
CA ARG A 231 -0.59 -24.77 -3.40
C ARG A 231 -1.06 -26.16 -3.02
#